data_571da2ba5bba2def4f7b3ef9c43d4f8f
#
_entry.id   571da2ba5bba2def4f7b3ef9c43d4f8f
#
_cell.length_a   1.000
_cell.length_b   1.000
_cell.length_c   1.000
_cell.angle_alpha   90.00
_cell.angle_beta   90.00
_cell.angle_gamma   90.00
#
_symmetry.space_group_name_H-M   'P 1'
#
loop_
_entity.id
_entity.type
_entity.pdbx_description
1 polymer ?
#
loop_
_entity_poly.entity_id
_entity_poly.type
_entity_poly.pdbx_seq_one_letter_code
_entity_poly.pdbx_strand_id
1 'polypeptide(L)'
;MSISSFLQAKSRGAPLVALPIFLKRGLVQKSLFCSVDSLLSSPEQLGGKRVGLVSYTASMAVWVRGFLSEGYGVASSQIQWFTLSGSSPDTQSLTIPEEIATETIQAWEELDGYSHALDRREAFLLSLLNRGMLDAVVSFQARIDCEWIRPLLHENQLWSHPLNSQIYPINHLFVVKTALVRDAPTIAESLLSAFRKARSLWMSYQSQQERTAFEREMAVLGYDPFAYHLGDVEKKTLETFVGYLQKDKLISRRPGLDELFCGGL
;
A
#
# COMPACT_ATOMS: atom_id res chain seq x y z
N MET A 1 -0.85 -11.71 -2.62
CA MET A 1 -0.61 -11.44 -1.18
C MET A 1 -0.16 -10.00 -1.01
N SER A 2 -0.47 -9.32 0.13
CA SER A 2 0.11 -8.00 0.38
C SER A 2 1.61 -8.12 0.62
N ILE A 3 2.40 -7.13 0.17
CA ILE A 3 3.85 -7.16 0.35
C ILE A 3 4.23 -7.13 1.84
N SER A 4 3.49 -6.38 2.67
CA SER A 4 3.72 -6.33 4.10
C SER A 4 3.54 -7.72 4.76
N SER A 5 2.41 -8.38 4.49
CA SER A 5 2.16 -9.73 5.03
C SER A 5 3.20 -10.75 4.54
N PHE A 6 3.60 -10.67 3.28
CA PHE A 6 4.63 -11.54 2.71
C PHE A 6 5.98 -11.37 3.43
N LEU A 7 6.46 -10.13 3.55
CA LEU A 7 7.76 -9.85 4.17
C LEU A 7 7.77 -10.18 5.67
N GLN A 8 6.67 -9.93 6.38
CA GLN A 8 6.54 -10.34 7.77
C GLN A 8 6.54 -11.86 7.93
N ALA A 9 5.84 -12.60 7.05
CA ALA A 9 5.88 -14.05 7.03
C ALA A 9 7.30 -14.57 6.73
N LYS A 10 7.99 -13.98 5.75
CA LYS A 10 9.38 -14.32 5.41
C LYS A 10 10.35 -14.05 6.56
N SER A 11 10.20 -12.94 7.27
CA SER A 11 11.06 -12.62 8.42
C SER A 11 10.93 -13.66 9.56
N ARG A 12 9.79 -14.37 9.62
CA ARG A 12 9.52 -15.48 10.54
C ARG A 12 9.84 -16.86 9.95
N GLY A 13 10.48 -16.91 8.78
CA GLY A 13 10.91 -18.18 8.16
C GLY A 13 9.83 -18.91 7.37
N ALA A 14 8.72 -18.27 7.00
CA ALA A 14 7.68 -18.94 6.22
C ALA A 14 8.23 -19.49 4.89
N PRO A 15 7.87 -20.73 4.48
CA PRO A 15 8.34 -21.37 3.27
C PRO A 15 7.58 -20.85 2.03
N LEU A 16 7.68 -19.54 1.79
CA LEU A 16 7.05 -18.81 0.70
C LEU A 16 8.12 -18.18 -0.18
N VAL A 17 7.81 -18.00 -1.45
CA VAL A 17 8.64 -17.27 -2.42
C VAL A 17 7.74 -16.49 -3.36
N ALA A 18 8.18 -15.31 -3.77
CA ALA A 18 7.45 -14.47 -4.71
C ALA A 18 7.91 -14.73 -6.15
N LEU A 19 7.00 -14.51 -7.08
CA LEU A 19 7.32 -14.27 -8.48
C LEU A 19 7.30 -12.76 -8.74
N PRO A 20 8.05 -12.23 -9.73
CA PRO A 20 8.06 -10.81 -10.05
C PRO A 20 6.76 -10.39 -10.78
N ILE A 21 5.63 -10.79 -10.23
CA ILE A 21 4.28 -10.47 -10.69
C ILE A 21 3.66 -9.52 -9.67
N PHE A 22 3.68 -8.23 -9.98
CA PHE A 22 3.22 -7.16 -9.10
C PHE A 22 1.79 -6.77 -9.47
N LEU A 23 0.83 -7.37 -8.76
CA LEU A 23 -0.60 -7.27 -9.08
C LEU A 23 -1.22 -5.90 -8.75
N LYS A 24 -0.66 -5.17 -7.78
CA LYS A 24 -1.13 -3.84 -7.39
C LYS A 24 0.06 -2.96 -7.06
N ARG A 25 0.21 -1.90 -7.83
CA ARG A 25 1.19 -0.82 -7.63
C ARG A 25 0.49 0.52 -7.71
N GLY A 26 1.12 1.57 -7.21
CA GLY A 26 0.60 2.93 -7.35
C GLY A 26 1.12 3.88 -6.30
N LEU A 27 1.01 5.17 -6.57
CA LEU A 27 1.37 6.24 -5.65
C LEU A 27 0.43 6.21 -4.44
N VAL A 28 0.98 5.90 -3.28
CA VAL A 28 0.20 5.77 -2.03
C VAL A 28 -0.19 7.11 -1.43
N GLN A 29 0.50 8.17 -1.79
CA GLN A 29 0.26 9.53 -1.33
C GLN A 29 -1.14 10.04 -1.71
N LYS A 30 -1.68 9.55 -2.82
CA LYS A 30 -3.06 9.83 -3.25
C LYS A 30 -4.13 9.24 -2.33
N SER A 31 -3.72 8.43 -1.36
CA SER A 31 -4.61 7.77 -0.40
C SER A 31 -4.81 8.58 0.89
N LEU A 32 -4.15 9.73 1.03
CA LEU A 32 -4.34 10.66 2.15
C LEU A 32 -5.47 11.64 1.85
N PHE A 33 -6.51 11.63 2.68
CA PHE A 33 -7.68 12.48 2.56
C PHE A 33 -7.94 13.25 3.84
N CYS A 34 -8.50 14.46 3.70
CA CYS A 34 -9.04 15.26 4.79
C CYS A 34 -10.40 15.83 4.41
N SER A 35 -11.11 16.44 5.37
CA SER A 35 -12.33 17.20 5.08
C SER A 35 -12.03 18.38 4.14
N VAL A 36 -12.98 18.77 3.27
CA VAL A 36 -12.87 19.99 2.46
C VAL A 36 -12.72 21.23 3.32
N ASP A 37 -13.32 21.26 4.52
CA ASP A 37 -13.24 22.36 5.49
C ASP A 37 -11.95 22.33 6.32
N SER A 38 -11.11 21.30 6.15
CA SER A 38 -9.85 21.19 6.89
C SER A 38 -8.84 22.26 6.49
N LEU A 39 -8.16 22.84 7.47
CA LEU A 39 -7.04 23.76 7.25
C LEU A 39 -5.73 23.05 6.87
N LEU A 40 -5.72 21.71 6.83
CA LEU A 40 -4.57 20.95 6.37
C LEU A 40 -4.34 21.24 4.88
N SER A 41 -3.16 21.73 4.53
CA SER A 41 -2.78 22.05 3.15
C SER A 41 -1.56 21.24 2.67
N SER A 42 -0.89 20.55 3.60
CA SER A 42 0.28 19.75 3.27
C SER A 42 0.53 18.64 4.30
N PRO A 43 1.25 17.55 3.93
CA PRO A 43 1.54 16.44 4.83
C PRO A 43 2.39 16.80 6.04
N GLU A 44 3.23 17.84 5.99
CA GLU A 44 4.04 18.33 7.12
C GLU A 44 3.20 18.70 8.33
N GLN A 45 1.95 19.10 8.08
CA GLN A 45 1.01 19.50 9.12
C GLN A 45 0.34 18.32 9.85
N LEU A 46 0.64 17.08 9.46
CA LEU A 46 0.09 15.88 10.12
C LEU A 46 0.71 15.58 11.48
N GLY A 47 1.81 16.24 11.85
CA GLY A 47 2.37 16.13 13.19
C GLY A 47 1.35 16.54 14.27
N GLY A 48 1.13 15.68 15.27
CA GLY A 48 0.13 15.85 16.33
C GLY A 48 -1.33 15.60 15.92
N LYS A 49 -1.59 15.23 14.66
CA LYS A 49 -2.94 15.00 14.12
C LYS A 49 -3.42 13.57 14.32
N ARG A 50 -4.74 13.42 14.36
CA ARG A 50 -5.45 12.14 14.43
C ARG A 50 -5.66 11.61 13.03
N VAL A 51 -4.97 10.52 12.69
CA VAL A 51 -5.03 9.92 11.34
C VAL A 51 -5.58 8.51 11.42
N GLY A 52 -6.71 8.28 10.75
CA GLY A 52 -7.37 6.98 10.67
C GLY A 52 -6.82 6.11 9.54
N LEU A 53 -6.70 4.80 9.81
CA LEU A 53 -6.38 3.79 8.80
C LEU A 53 -6.98 2.43 9.18
N VAL A 54 -7.28 1.59 8.20
CA VAL A 54 -7.92 0.29 8.45
C VAL A 54 -7.00 -0.66 9.21
N SER A 55 -5.71 -0.70 8.87
CA SER A 55 -4.73 -1.56 9.52
C SER A 55 -3.36 -0.93 9.50
N TYR A 56 -2.72 -0.84 10.67
CA TYR A 56 -1.38 -0.29 10.82
C TYR A 56 -0.31 -1.06 10.02
N THR A 57 -0.49 -2.38 9.90
CA THR A 57 0.44 -3.29 9.22
C THR A 57 0.17 -3.46 7.73
N ALA A 58 -0.90 -2.86 7.19
CA ALA A 58 -1.21 -2.91 5.77
C ALA A 58 -0.11 -2.26 4.93
N SER A 59 0.17 -2.81 3.74
CA SER A 59 1.22 -2.30 2.85
C SER A 59 1.10 -0.81 2.57
N MET A 60 -0.11 -0.32 2.30
CA MET A 60 -0.34 1.10 2.09
C MET A 60 0.01 1.94 3.31
N ALA A 61 -0.41 1.50 4.49
CA ALA A 61 -0.13 2.22 5.73
C ALA A 61 1.39 2.33 6.00
N VAL A 62 2.14 1.26 5.74
CA VAL A 62 3.61 1.26 5.84
C VAL A 62 4.22 2.22 4.82
N TRP A 63 3.77 2.17 3.56
CA TRP A 63 4.21 3.09 2.51
C TRP A 63 3.93 4.54 2.87
N VAL A 64 2.71 4.86 3.33
CA VAL A 64 2.33 6.23 3.72
C VAL A 64 3.21 6.74 4.85
N ARG A 65 3.45 5.94 5.89
CA ARG A 65 4.33 6.34 7.01
C ARG A 65 5.78 6.57 6.55
N GLY A 66 6.30 5.67 5.72
CA GLY A 66 7.64 5.84 5.14
C GLY A 66 7.73 7.12 4.31
N PHE A 67 6.76 7.36 3.45
CA PHE A 67 6.67 8.55 2.62
C PHE A 67 6.55 9.83 3.46
N LEU A 68 5.70 9.85 4.49
CA LEU A 68 5.59 11.00 5.42
C LEU A 68 6.92 11.29 6.12
N SER A 69 7.62 10.24 6.55
CA SER A 69 8.89 10.39 7.26
C SER A 69 10.03 10.87 6.35
N GLU A 70 10.17 10.32 5.15
CA GLU A 70 11.30 10.65 4.25
C GLU A 70 11.00 11.86 3.38
N GLY A 71 9.74 12.02 2.97
CA GLY A 71 9.35 13.10 2.05
C GLY A 71 8.96 14.39 2.75
N TYR A 72 8.42 14.31 3.96
CA TYR A 72 7.87 15.46 4.67
C TYR A 72 8.39 15.64 6.10
N GLY A 73 9.35 14.82 6.52
CA GLY A 73 9.95 14.93 7.85
C GLY A 73 9.00 14.60 9.02
N VAL A 74 7.83 14.00 8.74
CA VAL A 74 6.83 13.64 9.76
C VAL A 74 7.03 12.20 10.19
N ALA A 75 7.67 11.98 11.32
CA ALA A 75 7.86 10.64 11.86
C ALA A 75 6.52 10.01 12.28
N SER A 76 6.39 8.68 12.14
CA SER A 76 5.18 7.95 12.52
C SER A 76 4.78 8.20 14.00
N SER A 77 5.76 8.33 14.90
CA SER A 77 5.55 8.63 16.32
C SER A 77 4.99 10.04 16.61
N GLN A 78 5.00 10.93 15.63
CA GLN A 78 4.43 12.27 15.77
C GLN A 78 2.94 12.31 15.42
N ILE A 79 2.39 11.23 14.88
CA ILE A 79 0.99 11.13 14.45
C ILE A 79 0.22 10.25 15.43
N GLN A 80 -1.00 10.66 15.79
CA GLN A 80 -1.94 9.84 16.54
C GLN A 80 -2.68 8.92 15.56
N TRP A 81 -2.28 7.64 15.53
CA TRP A 81 -2.86 6.65 14.61
C TRP A 81 -4.08 5.99 15.21
N PHE A 82 -5.18 6.01 14.48
CA PHE A 82 -6.41 5.30 14.82
C PHE A 82 -6.60 4.13 13.87
N THR A 83 -6.70 2.92 14.43
CA THR A 83 -6.92 1.69 13.66
C THR A 83 -8.20 0.99 14.10
N LEU A 84 -8.77 0.19 13.22
CA LEU A 84 -9.95 -0.60 13.52
C LEU A 84 -9.55 -1.92 14.18
N SER A 85 -10.14 -2.26 15.33
CA SER A 85 -9.96 -3.57 15.95
C SER A 85 -10.58 -4.67 15.08
N GLY A 86 -9.95 -5.84 15.04
CA GLY A 86 -10.44 -6.97 14.25
C GLY A 86 -10.21 -6.84 12.76
N SER A 87 -9.29 -5.99 12.35
CA SER A 87 -8.90 -5.83 10.96
C SER A 87 -8.31 -7.12 10.40
N SER A 88 -8.98 -7.71 9.43
CA SER A 88 -8.59 -8.83 8.56
C SER A 88 -8.04 -10.11 9.23
N PRO A 89 -8.49 -11.31 8.84
CA PRO A 89 -7.90 -12.58 9.26
C PRO A 89 -6.38 -12.65 9.08
N ASP A 90 -5.85 -11.94 8.07
CA ASP A 90 -4.42 -11.88 7.78
C ASP A 90 -3.63 -11.07 8.82
N THR A 91 -4.28 -10.20 9.59
CA THR A 91 -3.64 -9.34 10.59
C THR A 91 -3.62 -9.94 12.00
N GLN A 92 -4.41 -10.99 12.27
CA GLN A 92 -4.46 -11.62 13.60
C GLN A 92 -3.12 -12.23 14.05
N SER A 93 -2.21 -12.52 13.11
CA SER A 93 -0.87 -13.03 13.41
C SER A 93 0.21 -11.94 13.46
N LEU A 94 -0.14 -10.67 13.25
CA LEU A 94 0.80 -9.56 13.16
C LEU A 94 0.81 -8.78 14.48
N THR A 95 1.99 -8.62 15.06
CA THR A 95 2.19 -7.83 16.27
C THR A 95 2.39 -6.37 15.91
N ILE A 96 1.58 -5.48 16.48
CA ILE A 96 1.81 -4.04 16.44
C ILE A 96 2.78 -3.73 17.57
N PRO A 97 3.91 -3.04 17.33
CA PRO A 97 4.83 -2.66 18.38
C PRO A 97 4.14 -1.78 19.44
N GLU A 98 4.37 -2.06 20.72
CA GLU A 98 3.76 -1.34 21.85
C GLU A 98 4.14 0.16 21.87
N GLU A 99 5.32 0.49 21.32
CA GLU A 99 5.84 1.86 21.30
C GLU A 99 5.10 2.78 20.31
N ILE A 100 4.24 2.20 19.48
CA ILE A 100 3.46 2.96 18.50
C ILE A 100 2.10 3.24 19.11
N ALA A 101 1.86 4.51 19.42
CA ALA A 101 0.55 4.95 19.91
C ALA A 101 -0.51 4.76 18.82
N THR A 102 -1.16 3.60 18.83
CA THR A 102 -2.34 3.31 18.02
C THR A 102 -3.53 3.17 18.93
N GLU A 103 -4.55 3.99 18.74
CA GLU A 103 -5.84 3.81 19.37
C GLU A 103 -6.72 2.90 18.53
N THR A 104 -7.26 1.87 19.16
CA THR A 104 -8.16 0.93 18.48
C THR A 104 -9.59 1.44 18.56
N ILE A 105 -10.22 1.62 17.43
CA ILE A 105 -11.62 2.06 17.35
C ILE A 105 -12.52 0.82 17.38
N GLN A 106 -13.34 0.73 18.41
CA GLN A 106 -14.34 -0.32 18.58
C GLN A 106 -15.71 0.28 18.31
N ALA A 107 -16.33 0.00 17.22
CA ALA A 107 -17.75 0.05 16.94
C ALA A 107 -18.06 0.08 15.43
N TRP A 108 -18.67 -0.98 14.95
CA TRP A 108 -19.01 -1.20 13.54
C TRP A 108 -20.50 -1.06 13.24
N GLU A 109 -21.31 -1.04 14.29
CA GLU A 109 -22.73 -1.41 14.18
C GLU A 109 -23.67 -0.27 13.73
N GLU A 110 -23.19 0.97 13.67
CA GLU A 110 -24.04 2.13 13.41
C GLU A 110 -23.94 2.71 11.97
N LEU A 111 -23.35 1.99 11.04
CA LEU A 111 -23.08 2.51 9.69
C LEU A 111 -24.21 2.18 8.68
N ASP A 112 -25.41 2.52 8.99
CA ASP A 112 -26.49 2.56 8.00
C ASP A 112 -26.35 3.82 7.14
N GLY A 113 -26.06 3.63 5.84
CA GLY A 113 -26.14 4.71 4.85
C GLY A 113 -24.98 4.90 3.89
N TYR A 114 -23.88 4.17 4.02
CA TYR A 114 -22.77 4.26 3.07
C TYR A 114 -22.85 3.21 1.94
N SER A 115 -22.62 3.67 0.72
CA SER A 115 -22.70 2.91 -0.54
C SER A 115 -22.03 1.53 -0.46
N HIS A 116 -22.65 0.52 -1.07
CA HIS A 116 -22.17 -0.86 -1.21
C HIS A 116 -20.76 -1.02 -1.86
N ALA A 117 -20.15 0.06 -2.34
CA ALA A 117 -18.84 0.07 -2.99
C ALA A 117 -17.65 0.30 -2.03
N LEU A 118 -17.90 0.74 -0.79
CA LEU A 118 -16.85 0.94 0.22
C LEU A 118 -16.79 -0.26 1.16
N ASP A 119 -15.58 -0.71 1.48
CA ASP A 119 -15.36 -1.58 2.63
C ASP A 119 -15.94 -0.87 3.87
N ARG A 120 -16.76 -1.56 4.64
CA ARG A 120 -17.41 -1.01 5.86
C ARG A 120 -16.41 -0.32 6.79
N ARG A 121 -15.18 -0.84 6.84
CA ARG A 121 -14.09 -0.28 7.66
C ARG A 121 -13.68 1.11 7.18
N GLU A 122 -13.54 1.30 5.87
CA GLU A 122 -13.22 2.61 5.31
C GLU A 122 -14.38 3.57 5.44
N ALA A 123 -15.62 3.11 5.24
CA ALA A 123 -16.81 3.92 5.46
C ALA A 123 -16.90 4.43 6.91
N PHE A 124 -16.55 3.60 7.88
CA PHE A 124 -16.50 4.02 9.27
C PHE A 124 -15.44 5.09 9.54
N LEU A 125 -14.22 4.91 9.03
CA LEU A 125 -13.16 5.93 9.14
C LEU A 125 -13.57 7.26 8.52
N LEU A 126 -14.23 7.21 7.36
CA LEU A 126 -14.76 8.40 6.70
C LEU A 126 -15.86 9.06 7.55
N SER A 127 -16.73 8.29 8.21
CA SER A 127 -17.73 8.85 9.13
C SER A 127 -17.10 9.58 10.31
N LEU A 128 -16.01 9.04 10.86
CA LEU A 128 -15.25 9.69 11.94
C LEU A 128 -14.55 10.98 11.46
N LEU A 129 -14.04 10.98 10.23
CA LEU A 129 -13.49 12.17 9.60
C LEU A 129 -14.58 13.25 9.45
N ASN A 130 -15.76 12.89 8.96
CA ASN A 130 -16.89 13.80 8.78
C ASN A 130 -17.38 14.41 10.11
N ARG A 131 -17.31 13.63 11.18
CA ARG A 131 -17.67 14.10 12.53
C ARG A 131 -16.55 14.92 13.23
N GLY A 132 -15.42 15.15 12.56
CA GLY A 132 -14.26 15.86 13.12
C GLY A 132 -13.52 15.09 14.23
N MET A 133 -13.78 13.77 14.35
CA MET A 133 -13.07 12.91 15.29
C MET A 133 -11.68 12.51 14.78
N LEU A 134 -11.49 12.53 13.48
CA LEU A 134 -10.20 12.38 12.79
C LEU A 134 -9.90 13.65 12.00
N ASP A 135 -8.62 13.95 11.83
CA ASP A 135 -8.14 15.10 11.05
C ASP A 135 -7.81 14.69 9.60
N ALA A 136 -7.42 13.43 9.40
CA ALA A 136 -7.17 12.82 8.10
C ALA A 136 -7.42 11.31 8.13
N VAL A 137 -7.53 10.70 6.96
CA VAL A 137 -7.64 9.25 6.79
C VAL A 137 -6.74 8.75 5.68
N VAL A 138 -6.31 7.50 5.80
CA VAL A 138 -5.64 6.75 4.74
C VAL A 138 -6.64 5.75 4.18
N SER A 139 -7.11 6.00 2.95
CA SER A 139 -8.14 5.17 2.29
C SER A 139 -7.74 4.82 0.86
N PHE A 140 -8.01 3.58 0.45
CA PHE A 140 -7.89 3.15 -0.95
C PHE A 140 -9.12 3.46 -1.79
N GLN A 141 -10.26 3.57 -1.14
CA GLN A 141 -11.57 3.58 -1.77
C GLN A 141 -12.28 4.93 -1.61
N ALA A 142 -11.68 5.89 -0.90
CA ALA A 142 -12.24 7.23 -0.83
C ALA A 142 -12.32 7.76 -2.26
N ARG A 143 -13.52 7.69 -2.83
CA ARG A 143 -13.79 8.20 -4.15
C ARG A 143 -13.84 9.72 -4.08
N ILE A 144 -13.29 10.33 -5.11
CA ILE A 144 -13.37 11.77 -5.37
C ILE A 144 -14.84 12.27 -5.45
N ASP A 145 -15.79 11.33 -5.51
CA ASP A 145 -17.23 11.62 -5.59
C ASP A 145 -17.89 12.05 -4.27
N CYS A 146 -17.15 12.03 -3.16
CA CYS A 146 -17.64 12.56 -1.88
C CYS A 146 -17.31 14.06 -1.81
N GLU A 147 -18.28 14.92 -1.98
CA GLU A 147 -18.12 16.39 -1.99
C GLU A 147 -17.51 16.98 -0.71
N TRP A 148 -17.56 16.26 0.40
CA TRP A 148 -17.08 16.71 1.72
C TRP A 148 -15.65 16.24 2.07
N ILE A 149 -15.00 15.45 1.20
CA ILE A 149 -13.59 15.06 1.35
C ILE A 149 -12.76 15.51 0.16
N ARG A 150 -11.48 15.73 0.41
CA ARG A 150 -10.50 16.02 -0.62
C ARG A 150 -9.19 15.29 -0.37
N PRO A 151 -8.42 14.98 -1.41
CA PRO A 151 -7.05 14.53 -1.21
C PRO A 151 -6.22 15.62 -0.52
N LEU A 152 -5.30 15.21 0.35
CA LEU A 152 -4.37 16.14 0.99
C LEU A 152 -3.30 16.64 0.00
N LEU A 153 -2.96 15.83 -1.00
CA LEU A 153 -2.03 16.17 -2.09
C LEU A 153 -2.75 16.20 -3.43
N HIS A 154 -2.52 17.23 -4.20
CA HIS A 154 -2.99 17.33 -5.58
C HIS A 154 -2.13 16.48 -6.54
N GLU A 155 -2.69 16.10 -7.68
CA GLU A 155 -2.06 15.18 -8.63
C GLU A 155 -0.68 15.67 -9.12
N ASN A 156 -0.52 16.96 -9.41
CA ASN A 156 0.76 17.54 -9.82
C ASN A 156 1.85 17.41 -8.74
N GLN A 157 1.48 17.48 -7.46
CA GLN A 157 2.41 17.32 -6.33
C GLN A 157 2.82 15.84 -6.16
N LEU A 158 1.94 14.91 -6.52
CA LEU A 158 2.24 13.47 -6.42
C LEU A 158 3.43 13.09 -7.31
N TRP A 159 3.43 13.51 -8.57
CA TRP A 159 4.45 13.14 -9.54
C TRP A 159 5.75 13.92 -9.39
N SER A 160 5.71 15.15 -8.92
CA SER A 160 6.90 15.98 -8.74
C SER A 160 7.75 15.62 -7.52
N HIS A 161 7.28 14.73 -6.65
CA HIS A 161 8.00 14.39 -5.42
C HIS A 161 9.25 13.53 -5.73
N PRO A 162 10.45 13.89 -5.22
CA PRO A 162 11.72 13.20 -5.54
C PRO A 162 11.74 11.69 -5.29
N LEU A 163 11.02 11.21 -4.27
CA LEU A 163 10.93 9.77 -4.00
C LEU A 163 10.27 9.00 -5.15
N ASN A 164 9.33 9.61 -5.87
CA ASN A 164 8.59 8.94 -6.95
C ASN A 164 9.44 8.74 -8.22
N SER A 165 10.56 9.46 -8.37
CA SER A 165 11.53 9.20 -9.44
C SER A 165 12.41 7.98 -9.21
N GLN A 166 12.44 7.43 -8.00
CA GLN A 166 13.34 6.37 -7.60
C GLN A 166 12.63 5.06 -7.25
N ILE A 167 11.40 5.14 -6.78
CA ILE A 167 10.59 4.00 -6.35
C ILE A 167 9.15 4.18 -6.84
N TYR A 168 8.50 3.05 -7.12
CA TYR A 168 7.07 3.02 -7.40
C TYR A 168 6.41 1.95 -6.54
N PRO A 169 5.62 2.33 -5.53
CA PRO A 169 5.14 1.44 -4.49
C PRO A 169 4.49 0.15 -5.00
N ILE A 170 4.93 -0.98 -4.45
CA ILE A 170 4.37 -2.30 -4.66
C ILE A 170 3.46 -2.61 -3.47
N ASN A 171 2.16 -2.87 -3.71
CA ASN A 171 1.21 -3.20 -2.64
C ASN A 171 0.92 -4.71 -2.59
N HIS A 172 0.79 -5.36 -3.74
CA HIS A 172 0.51 -6.79 -3.84
C HIS A 172 1.43 -7.46 -4.85
N LEU A 173 1.85 -8.68 -4.52
CA LEU A 173 2.66 -9.52 -5.37
C LEU A 173 2.14 -10.96 -5.35
N PHE A 174 2.54 -11.74 -6.33
CA PHE A 174 2.16 -13.14 -6.45
C PHE A 174 3.15 -14.00 -5.66
N VAL A 175 2.64 -14.82 -4.76
CA VAL A 175 3.42 -15.65 -3.84
C VAL A 175 3.01 -17.10 -3.98
N VAL A 176 3.98 -17.99 -3.96
CA VAL A 176 3.79 -19.44 -3.98
C VAL A 176 4.53 -20.10 -2.81
N LYS A 177 4.15 -21.32 -2.49
CA LYS A 177 4.93 -22.15 -1.54
C LYS A 177 6.27 -22.52 -2.18
N THR A 178 7.36 -22.42 -1.44
CA THR A 178 8.71 -22.79 -1.91
C THR A 178 8.76 -24.23 -2.44
N ALA A 179 8.03 -25.14 -1.80
CA ALA A 179 7.93 -26.53 -2.24
C ALA A 179 7.41 -26.66 -3.69
N LEU A 180 6.42 -25.85 -4.08
CA LEU A 180 5.86 -25.90 -5.42
C LEU A 180 6.91 -25.61 -6.50
N VAL A 181 7.75 -24.60 -6.28
CA VAL A 181 8.81 -24.24 -7.25
C VAL A 181 9.94 -25.24 -7.24
N ARG A 182 10.26 -25.82 -6.09
CA ARG A 182 11.25 -26.88 -5.98
C ARG A 182 10.81 -28.16 -6.71
N ASP A 183 9.55 -28.54 -6.53
CA ASP A 183 9.00 -29.82 -7.06
C ASP A 183 8.58 -29.67 -8.54
N ALA A 184 8.31 -28.46 -9.02
CA ALA A 184 7.98 -28.14 -10.41
C ALA A 184 8.68 -26.83 -10.86
N PRO A 185 9.99 -26.89 -11.18
CA PRO A 185 10.79 -25.69 -11.50
C PRO A 185 10.24 -24.82 -12.63
N THR A 186 9.58 -25.41 -13.61
CA THR A 186 9.00 -24.68 -14.76
C THR A 186 7.72 -23.93 -14.42
N ILE A 187 7.13 -24.15 -13.25
CA ILE A 187 5.86 -23.53 -12.86
C ILE A 187 5.98 -22.01 -12.78
N ALA A 188 7.12 -21.50 -12.34
CA ALA A 188 7.37 -20.06 -12.19
C ALA A 188 7.32 -19.35 -13.55
N GLU A 189 8.01 -19.88 -14.55
CA GLU A 189 7.98 -19.35 -15.92
C GLU A 189 6.61 -19.46 -16.56
N SER A 190 5.93 -20.61 -16.36
CA SER A 190 4.59 -20.84 -16.88
C SER A 190 3.59 -19.83 -16.31
N LEU A 191 3.64 -19.57 -14.99
CA LEU A 191 2.81 -18.57 -14.34
C LEU A 191 3.13 -17.16 -14.86
N LEU A 192 4.40 -16.80 -14.94
CA LEU A 192 4.83 -15.49 -15.45
C LEU A 192 4.33 -15.26 -16.88
N SER A 193 4.47 -16.26 -17.75
CA SER A 193 3.95 -16.22 -19.11
C SER A 193 2.42 -16.06 -19.14
N ALA A 194 1.70 -16.82 -18.30
CA ALA A 194 0.25 -16.72 -18.21
C ALA A 194 -0.22 -15.33 -17.75
N PHE A 195 0.43 -14.76 -16.74
CA PHE A 195 0.11 -13.41 -16.26
C PHE A 195 0.41 -12.32 -17.32
N ARG A 196 1.52 -12.43 -18.04
CA ARG A 196 1.83 -11.53 -19.15
C ARG A 196 0.77 -11.59 -20.27
N LYS A 197 0.33 -12.80 -20.63
CA LYS A 197 -0.77 -12.99 -21.60
C LYS A 197 -2.09 -12.41 -21.08
N ALA A 198 -2.45 -12.71 -19.83
CA ALA A 198 -3.66 -12.17 -19.20
C ALA A 198 -3.66 -10.65 -19.19
N ARG A 199 -2.51 -10.02 -18.89
CA ARG A 199 -2.36 -8.57 -18.94
C ARG A 199 -2.56 -8.00 -20.34
N SER A 200 -1.97 -8.63 -21.37
CA SER A 200 -2.15 -8.20 -22.75
C SER A 200 -3.62 -8.25 -23.17
N LEU A 201 -4.33 -9.31 -22.78
CA LEU A 201 -5.77 -9.42 -23.00
C LEU A 201 -6.54 -8.33 -22.23
N TRP A 202 -6.24 -8.13 -20.94
CA TRP A 202 -6.87 -7.09 -20.14
C TRP A 202 -6.73 -5.71 -20.79
N MET A 203 -5.54 -5.36 -21.27
CA MET A 203 -5.29 -4.09 -21.98
C MET A 203 -6.14 -3.94 -23.23
N SER A 204 -6.46 -5.02 -23.95
CA SER A 204 -7.31 -4.96 -25.13
C SER A 204 -8.79 -4.66 -24.82
N TYR A 205 -9.24 -4.93 -23.58
CA TYR A 205 -10.61 -4.65 -23.13
C TYR A 205 -10.79 -3.29 -22.46
N GLN A 206 -9.68 -2.55 -22.20
CA GLN A 206 -9.77 -1.24 -21.58
C GLN A 206 -10.39 -0.19 -22.50
N SER A 207 -11.14 0.73 -21.93
CA SER A 207 -11.61 1.93 -22.63
C SER A 207 -10.44 2.79 -23.10
N GLN A 208 -10.66 3.67 -24.08
CA GLN A 208 -9.64 4.62 -24.52
C GLN A 208 -9.15 5.51 -23.37
N GLN A 209 -10.04 5.91 -22.48
CA GLN A 209 -9.71 6.75 -21.33
C GLN A 209 -8.75 6.04 -20.36
N GLU A 210 -9.03 4.77 -20.04
CA GLU A 210 -8.19 3.95 -19.15
C GLU A 210 -6.83 3.69 -19.77
N ARG A 211 -6.76 3.39 -21.06
CA ARG A 211 -5.49 3.25 -21.78
C ARG A 211 -4.67 4.52 -21.75
N THR A 212 -5.29 5.66 -22.01
CA THR A 212 -4.60 6.95 -22.00
C THR A 212 -4.07 7.29 -20.60
N ALA A 213 -4.83 6.99 -19.54
CA ALA A 213 -4.37 7.20 -18.16
C ALA A 213 -3.15 6.32 -17.85
N PHE A 214 -3.17 5.05 -18.25
CA PHE A 214 -2.05 4.13 -18.08
C PHE A 214 -0.80 4.53 -18.88
N GLU A 215 -0.99 4.97 -20.13
CA GLU A 215 0.11 5.47 -20.99
C GLU A 215 0.77 6.72 -20.39
N ARG A 216 -0.01 7.63 -19.81
CA ARG A 216 0.53 8.82 -19.10
C ARG A 216 1.36 8.39 -17.89
N GLU A 217 0.87 7.43 -17.10
CA GLU A 217 1.60 6.90 -15.95
C GLU A 217 2.94 6.29 -16.38
N MET A 218 2.95 5.45 -17.42
CA MET A 218 4.18 4.88 -17.98
C MET A 218 5.14 5.96 -18.52
N ALA A 219 4.61 6.99 -19.18
CA ALA A 219 5.42 8.09 -19.70
C ALA A 219 6.11 8.87 -18.58
N VAL A 220 5.44 9.10 -17.45
CA VAL A 220 6.01 9.78 -16.27
C VAL A 220 7.05 8.89 -15.59
N LEU A 221 6.79 7.60 -15.47
CA LEU A 221 7.71 6.64 -14.84
C LEU A 221 8.93 6.32 -15.72
N GLY A 222 8.81 6.44 -17.04
CA GLY A 222 9.84 6.05 -18.00
C GLY A 222 9.94 4.53 -18.22
N TYR A 223 9.05 3.73 -17.64
CA TYR A 223 8.99 2.27 -17.79
C TYR A 223 7.57 1.75 -17.51
N ASP A 224 7.34 0.48 -17.88
CA ASP A 224 6.10 -0.23 -17.59
C ASP A 224 6.15 -0.88 -16.19
N PRO A 225 5.41 -0.34 -15.19
CA PRO A 225 5.46 -0.87 -13.82
C PRO A 225 4.83 -2.27 -13.69
N PHE A 226 4.13 -2.75 -14.72
CA PHE A 226 3.47 -4.07 -14.75
C PHE A 226 4.08 -5.00 -15.81
N ALA A 227 5.33 -4.77 -16.22
CA ALA A 227 6.04 -5.67 -17.14
C ALA A 227 6.38 -7.04 -16.53
N TYR A 228 6.14 -7.20 -15.23
CA TYR A 228 6.41 -8.42 -14.47
C TYR A 228 7.86 -8.88 -14.60
N HIS A 229 8.76 -8.04 -14.16
CA HIS A 229 10.20 -8.32 -14.04
C HIS A 229 10.75 -7.73 -12.73
N LEU A 230 11.91 -8.17 -12.32
CA LEU A 230 12.60 -7.67 -11.13
C LEU A 230 13.80 -6.81 -11.55
N GLY A 231 13.51 -5.59 -12.02
CA GLY A 231 14.51 -4.60 -12.39
C GLY A 231 15.05 -3.81 -11.20
N ASP A 232 15.90 -2.83 -11.47
CA ASP A 232 16.55 -2.03 -10.42
C ASP A 232 15.56 -1.17 -9.63
N VAL A 233 14.52 -0.66 -10.29
CA VAL A 233 13.45 0.10 -9.62
C VAL A 233 12.66 -0.80 -8.67
N GLU A 234 12.31 -2.01 -9.09
CA GLU A 234 11.61 -2.99 -8.26
C GLU A 234 12.45 -3.40 -7.06
N LYS A 235 13.73 -3.70 -7.26
CA LYS A 235 14.68 -4.04 -6.18
C LYS A 235 14.78 -2.90 -5.18
N LYS A 236 15.01 -1.68 -5.65
CA LYS A 236 15.07 -0.49 -4.79
C LYS A 236 13.78 -0.25 -4.04
N THR A 237 12.62 -0.41 -4.71
CA THR A 237 11.31 -0.29 -4.09
C THR A 237 11.13 -1.31 -2.96
N LEU A 238 11.52 -2.57 -3.18
CA LEU A 238 11.45 -3.63 -2.18
C LEU A 238 12.37 -3.37 -0.99
N GLU A 239 13.62 -2.97 -1.25
CA GLU A 239 14.61 -2.63 -0.21
C GLU A 239 14.13 -1.46 0.66
N THR A 240 13.57 -0.43 0.03
CA THR A 240 12.97 0.72 0.73
C THR A 240 11.83 0.26 1.63
N PHE A 241 10.93 -0.57 1.12
CA PHE A 241 9.80 -1.08 1.91
C PHE A 241 10.24 -1.95 3.08
N VAL A 242 11.25 -2.81 2.88
CA VAL A 242 11.86 -3.59 3.98
C VAL A 242 12.44 -2.65 5.04
N GLY A 243 13.10 -1.56 4.63
CA GLY A 243 13.58 -0.52 5.54
C GLY A 243 12.45 0.11 6.38
N TYR A 244 11.31 0.40 5.76
CA TYR A 244 10.15 0.93 6.48
C TYR A 244 9.57 -0.06 7.49
N LEU A 245 9.46 -1.34 7.12
CA LEU A 245 9.01 -2.38 8.04
C LEU A 245 9.94 -2.52 9.25
N GLN A 246 11.26 -2.39 9.06
CA GLN A 246 12.22 -2.41 10.16
C GLN A 246 12.10 -1.18 11.06
N LYS A 247 11.98 0.00 10.46
CA LYS A 247 11.81 1.26 11.18
C LYS A 247 10.55 1.24 12.04
N ASP A 248 9.49 0.66 11.51
CA ASP A 248 8.21 0.47 12.22
C ASP A 248 8.21 -0.76 13.15
N LYS A 249 9.34 -1.48 13.29
CA LYS A 249 9.50 -2.70 14.11
C LYS A 249 8.52 -3.83 13.76
N LEU A 250 8.05 -3.86 12.51
CA LEU A 250 7.13 -4.89 12.01
C LEU A 250 7.84 -6.16 11.58
N ILE A 251 9.16 -6.11 11.40
CA ILE A 251 10.02 -7.26 11.16
C ILE A 251 11.27 -7.17 12.05
N SER A 252 11.68 -8.31 12.61
CA SER A 252 12.89 -8.43 13.42
C SER A 252 14.13 -8.77 12.59
N ARG A 253 13.95 -9.46 11.45
CA ARG A 253 14.99 -9.86 10.50
C ARG A 253 14.72 -9.25 9.13
N ARG A 254 15.75 -8.71 8.51
CA ARG A 254 15.69 -8.22 7.11
C ARG A 254 15.91 -9.41 6.16
N PRO A 255 14.90 -9.88 5.40
CA PRO A 255 15.12 -10.88 4.37
C PRO A 255 15.88 -10.26 3.19
N GLY A 256 16.83 -10.99 2.62
CA GLY A 256 17.51 -10.60 1.38
C GLY A 256 16.62 -10.78 0.16
N LEU A 257 16.91 -10.06 -0.93
CA LEU A 257 16.11 -10.18 -2.17
C LEU A 257 16.18 -11.59 -2.77
N ASP A 258 17.32 -12.26 -2.62
CA ASP A 258 17.55 -13.67 -3.02
C ASP A 258 16.68 -14.66 -2.24
N GLU A 259 16.34 -14.33 -1.00
CA GLU A 259 15.39 -15.12 -0.21
C GLU A 259 13.92 -14.89 -0.62
N LEU A 260 13.62 -13.74 -1.20
CA LEU A 260 12.25 -13.32 -1.50
C LEU A 260 11.74 -13.88 -2.82
N PHE A 261 12.60 -14.00 -3.83
CA PHE A 261 12.19 -14.38 -5.19
C PHE A 261 12.81 -15.72 -5.60
N CYS A 262 12.12 -16.40 -6.52
CA CYS A 262 12.70 -17.57 -7.18
C CYS A 262 13.99 -17.20 -7.89
N GLY A 263 15.08 -17.91 -7.63
CA GLY A 263 16.34 -17.74 -8.35
C GLY A 263 16.18 -18.00 -9.85
N GLY A 264 16.71 -17.09 -10.68
CA GLY A 264 16.74 -17.25 -12.14
C GLY A 264 15.58 -16.59 -12.91
N LEU A 265 14.74 -15.77 -12.26
CA LEU A 265 13.70 -14.97 -12.93
C LEU A 265 14.09 -13.49 -13.02
#